data_999ea07d0dc61be610025f858f6beaf6
#
_entry.id   999ea07d0dc61be610025f858f6beaf6
#
_cell.length_a   1.000
_cell.length_b   1.000
_cell.length_c   1.000
_cell.angle_alpha   90.00
_cell.angle_beta   90.00
_cell.angle_gamma   90.00
#
_symmetry.space_group_name_H-M   'P 1'
#
loop_
_entity.id
_entity.type
_entity.pdbx_description
1 polymer ?
#
loop_
_entity_poly.entity_id
_entity_poly.type
_entity_poly.pdbx_seq_one_letter_code
_entity_poly.pdbx_strand_id
1 'polypeptide(L)'
;MIRYQKPSRFFFLLLFSFYSFSETIIIYPSADPYTEIQEALILANSGDIIRITEGLYELEDSLSIDVNGLILEGDGINKTILSFKNQLSGAQGLSVTSDRVTLRDFAVEDAKGDAIKVKGVTDISFIRVRTEWTNGPDELNGAYGLYPVESKMSHRSCIAIGASDAGIYVGQSENIVVKNSRAEFNVAGIEIENSYYADVYNNHAENNTGGILVFDLPDIPQQGGHHVRVFKNKSINNNTDNFAPEGNIVGEVPRGTGIIIQANSHVEIFDNDIGGNDTVNIAVVTYGYETNDENYYPHPKNIQIHNNRFTKSGLNPDLQTGELAKILFELSEGDMPDIFWDGIIPLKQMIFGQPTHEKIVLNKNGNATFLTINPIKYMLPFFDPVERNSEEYSGKINPLPPVTFSEEL
;
A
#
# COMPACT_ATOMS: atom_id res chain seq x y z
N MET A 1 59.51 50.00 37.30
CA MET A 1 58.82 49.50 36.14
C MET A 1 57.90 48.36 36.66
N ILE A 2 56.63 48.65 36.99
CA ILE A 2 55.71 47.75 37.63
C ILE A 2 54.81 47.15 36.49
N ARG A 3 54.88 45.85 36.28
CA ARG A 3 54.02 45.15 35.30
C ARG A 3 52.73 44.70 35.99
N TYR A 4 51.62 45.22 35.55
CA TYR A 4 50.27 44.71 35.91
C TYR A 4 49.93 43.50 35.06
N GLN A 5 49.70 42.35 35.70
CA GLN A 5 49.04 41.16 35.07
C GLN A 5 47.53 41.35 35.14
N LYS A 6 46.85 41.23 33.95
CA LYS A 6 45.41 41.22 33.90
C LYS A 6 44.93 39.81 34.28
N PRO A 7 43.86 39.64 35.08
CA PRO A 7 43.31 38.36 35.34
C PRO A 7 42.47 37.85 34.13
N SER A 8 42.79 36.64 33.70
CA SER A 8 42.00 35.90 32.70
C SER A 8 40.64 35.52 33.31
N ARG A 9 39.58 36.09 32.76
CA ARG A 9 38.21 35.67 33.09
C ARG A 9 37.89 34.41 32.30
N PHE A 10 37.91 33.28 32.97
CA PHE A 10 37.33 32.02 32.47
C PHE A 10 35.79 32.16 32.51
N PHE A 11 35.18 32.21 31.34
CA PHE A 11 33.72 32.13 31.20
C PHE A 11 33.34 30.65 31.20
N PHE A 12 32.79 30.14 32.30
CA PHE A 12 32.24 28.80 32.38
C PHE A 12 30.86 28.81 31.70
N LEU A 13 30.77 28.29 30.46
CA LEU A 13 29.50 28.05 29.78
C LEU A 13 28.88 26.82 30.44
N LEU A 14 27.93 27.02 31.33
CA LEU A 14 27.06 25.95 31.83
C LEU A 14 26.11 25.55 30.69
N LEU A 15 26.41 24.43 30.02
CA LEU A 15 25.48 23.75 29.14
C LEU A 15 24.42 23.06 30.01
N PHE A 16 23.28 23.73 30.17
CA PHE A 16 22.09 23.07 30.70
C PHE A 16 21.54 22.16 29.59
N SER A 17 21.77 20.86 29.70
CA SER A 17 21.02 19.85 28.99
C SER A 17 19.59 19.89 29.55
N PHE A 18 18.67 20.45 28.82
CA PHE A 18 17.23 20.27 29.09
C PHE A 18 16.89 18.84 28.77
N TYR A 19 16.81 17.98 29.77
CA TYR A 19 16.11 16.73 29.64
C TYR A 19 14.63 17.04 29.47
N SER A 20 14.13 16.97 28.26
CA SER A 20 12.68 16.94 28.02
C SER A 20 12.18 15.61 28.57
N PHE A 21 11.41 15.64 29.64
CA PHE A 21 10.69 14.46 30.12
C PHE A 21 9.45 14.32 29.22
N SER A 22 9.28 13.14 28.62
CA SER A 22 8.04 12.81 27.93
C SER A 22 6.89 12.83 28.92
N GLU A 23 5.83 13.54 28.62
CA GLU A 23 4.59 13.58 29.39
C GLU A 23 3.53 12.68 28.76
N THR A 24 2.66 12.11 29.61
CA THR A 24 1.48 11.37 29.14
C THR A 24 0.24 12.19 29.46
N ILE A 25 -0.45 12.68 28.43
CA ILE A 25 -1.72 13.38 28.52
C ILE A 25 -2.82 12.35 28.30
N ILE A 26 -3.74 12.21 29.26
CA ILE A 26 -4.81 11.22 29.20
C ILE A 26 -6.12 11.91 28.87
N ILE A 27 -6.79 11.46 27.81
CA ILE A 27 -8.08 11.94 27.35
C ILE A 27 -9.16 10.91 27.69
N TYR A 28 -10.22 11.37 28.33
CA TYR A 28 -11.39 10.56 28.68
C TYR A 28 -12.60 10.95 27.82
N PRO A 29 -13.61 10.07 27.66
CA PRO A 29 -14.84 10.44 26.98
C PRO A 29 -15.48 11.68 27.62
N SER A 30 -15.85 12.64 26.78
CA SER A 30 -16.40 13.94 27.21
C SER A 30 -17.52 14.40 26.28
N ALA A 31 -18.09 15.56 26.57
CA ALA A 31 -19.14 16.15 25.74
C ALA A 31 -18.57 16.89 24.50
N ASP A 32 -17.29 17.23 24.50
CA ASP A 32 -16.59 17.87 23.37
C ASP A 32 -15.24 17.18 23.14
N PRO A 33 -15.24 15.95 22.64
CA PRO A 33 -14.03 15.17 22.46
C PRO A 33 -13.10 15.73 21.39
N TYR A 34 -13.65 16.42 20.38
CA TYR A 34 -12.86 17.03 19.33
C TYR A 34 -11.92 18.11 19.90
N THR A 35 -12.47 19.09 20.62
CA THR A 35 -11.68 20.17 21.19
C THR A 35 -10.60 19.63 22.14
N GLU A 36 -10.95 18.71 23.04
CA GLU A 36 -10.00 18.16 24.02
C GLU A 36 -8.85 17.39 23.36
N ILE A 37 -9.16 16.56 22.36
CA ILE A 37 -8.10 15.79 21.64
C ILE A 37 -7.25 16.75 20.81
N GLN A 38 -7.83 17.67 20.06
CA GLN A 38 -7.10 18.58 19.19
C GLN A 38 -6.24 19.56 19.98
N GLU A 39 -6.71 20.08 21.11
CA GLU A 39 -5.92 20.92 22.01
C GLU A 39 -4.72 20.14 22.57
N ALA A 40 -4.90 18.89 23.00
CA ALA A 40 -3.82 18.04 23.48
C ALA A 40 -2.77 17.79 22.39
N LEU A 41 -3.21 17.54 21.14
CA LEU A 41 -2.30 17.34 20.00
C LEU A 41 -1.51 18.60 19.65
N ILE A 42 -2.10 19.81 19.80
CA ILE A 42 -1.44 21.10 19.54
C ILE A 42 -0.46 21.47 20.64
N LEU A 43 -0.80 21.19 21.91
CA LEU A 43 -0.01 21.59 23.08
C LEU A 43 1.11 20.60 23.44
N ALA A 44 1.08 19.40 22.85
CA ALA A 44 2.09 18.38 23.11
C ALA A 44 3.50 18.80 22.68
N ASN A 45 4.49 18.25 23.35
CA ASN A 45 5.90 18.38 22.99
C ASN A 45 6.41 17.11 22.31
N SER A 46 7.56 17.21 21.65
CA SER A 46 8.22 16.05 21.05
C SER A 46 8.50 14.95 22.10
N GLY A 47 8.04 13.74 21.81
CA GLY A 47 8.17 12.60 22.70
C GLY A 47 6.99 12.39 23.67
N ASP A 48 6.03 13.29 23.71
CA ASP A 48 4.84 13.14 24.55
C ASP A 48 3.92 12.03 24.02
N ILE A 49 3.13 11.49 24.93
CA ILE A 49 2.13 10.46 24.66
C ILE A 49 0.73 11.07 24.89
N ILE A 50 -0.08 11.10 23.84
CA ILE A 50 -1.50 11.38 23.97
C ILE A 50 -2.23 10.04 24.06
N ARG A 51 -2.74 9.71 25.24
CA ARG A 51 -3.49 8.48 25.47
C ARG A 51 -4.97 8.75 25.52
N ILE A 52 -5.70 8.21 24.56
CA ILE A 52 -7.16 8.26 24.50
C ILE A 52 -7.70 6.97 25.10
N THR A 53 -8.45 7.08 26.20
CA THR A 53 -8.96 5.91 26.90
C THR A 53 -10.06 5.18 26.12
N GLU A 54 -10.49 4.03 26.62
CA GLU A 54 -11.63 3.28 26.08
C GLU A 54 -12.87 4.18 25.98
N GLY A 55 -13.50 4.23 24.79
CA GLY A 55 -14.71 5.00 24.52
C GLY A 55 -14.96 5.18 23.03
N LEU A 56 -16.18 5.66 22.73
CA LEU A 56 -16.56 6.16 21.42
C LEU A 56 -16.44 7.69 21.44
N TYR A 57 -15.59 8.23 20.59
CA TYR A 57 -15.33 9.66 20.45
C TYR A 57 -15.93 10.14 19.12
N GLU A 58 -17.07 10.79 19.18
CA GLU A 58 -17.74 11.35 18.01
C GLU A 58 -17.12 12.70 17.65
N LEU A 59 -16.54 12.78 16.45
CA LEU A 59 -15.72 13.89 15.99
C LEU A 59 -16.39 14.59 14.81
N GLU A 60 -16.56 15.91 14.90
CA GLU A 60 -17.21 16.70 13.85
C GLU A 60 -16.23 17.32 12.86
N ASP A 61 -14.92 17.25 13.13
CA ASP A 61 -13.89 17.78 12.25
C ASP A 61 -12.64 16.89 12.26
N SER A 62 -11.73 17.09 11.29
CA SER A 62 -10.46 16.39 11.16
C SER A 62 -9.53 16.67 12.34
N LEU A 63 -8.87 15.65 12.86
CA LEU A 63 -7.74 15.80 13.78
C LEU A 63 -6.44 16.01 13.03
N SER A 64 -5.51 16.76 13.60
CA SER A 64 -4.22 17.09 12.99
C SER A 64 -3.06 16.90 13.96
N ILE A 65 -2.02 16.17 13.53
CA ILE A 65 -0.77 15.98 14.27
C ILE A 65 0.36 16.67 13.51
N ASP A 66 0.97 17.66 14.15
CA ASP A 66 2.12 18.42 13.63
C ASP A 66 3.26 18.54 14.67
N VAL A 67 3.40 17.53 15.51
CA VAL A 67 4.43 17.46 16.55
C VAL A 67 5.32 16.24 16.31
N ASN A 68 6.60 16.48 16.06
CA ASN A 68 7.58 15.42 15.82
C ASN A 68 7.74 14.48 17.02
N GLY A 69 7.77 13.17 16.77
CA GLY A 69 8.02 12.19 17.82
C GLY A 69 6.82 11.92 18.74
N LEU A 70 5.64 12.44 18.40
CA LEU A 70 4.41 12.23 19.18
C LEU A 70 3.96 10.76 19.11
N ILE A 71 3.45 10.26 20.22
CA ILE A 71 2.75 8.98 20.26
C ILE A 71 1.27 9.25 20.55
N LEU A 72 0.41 8.85 19.60
CA LEU A 72 -1.04 8.79 19.82
C LEU A 72 -1.42 7.33 20.06
N GLU A 73 -1.98 7.04 21.25
CA GLU A 73 -2.37 5.68 21.61
C GLU A 73 -3.78 5.60 22.18
N GLY A 74 -4.43 4.47 21.91
CA GLY A 74 -5.68 4.08 22.54
C GLY A 74 -5.52 2.90 23.48
N ASP A 75 -6.64 2.41 24.00
CA ASP A 75 -6.70 1.19 24.83
C ASP A 75 -6.96 -0.07 24.01
N GLY A 76 -7.04 0.03 22.68
CA GLY A 76 -7.21 -1.08 21.73
C GLY A 76 -8.15 -0.73 20.57
N ILE A 77 -7.95 -1.44 19.44
CA ILE A 77 -8.68 -1.20 18.17
C ILE A 77 -10.20 -1.40 18.24
N ASN A 78 -10.70 -2.07 19.27
CA ASN A 78 -12.15 -2.26 19.53
C ASN A 78 -12.62 -1.55 20.79
N LYS A 79 -11.77 -0.73 21.38
CA LYS A 79 -12.03 -0.04 22.65
C LYS A 79 -11.99 1.46 22.50
N THR A 80 -10.97 2.01 21.87
CA THR A 80 -10.86 3.45 21.59
C THR A 80 -11.22 3.67 20.13
N ILE A 81 -12.38 4.30 19.90
CA ILE A 81 -12.95 4.50 18.58
C ILE A 81 -13.11 6.01 18.32
N LEU A 82 -12.37 6.51 17.33
CA LEU A 82 -12.50 7.86 16.79
C LEU A 82 -13.48 7.80 15.64
N SER A 83 -14.73 8.16 15.87
CA SER A 83 -15.80 8.10 14.88
C SER A 83 -15.99 9.46 14.20
N PHE A 84 -15.81 9.49 12.89
CA PHE A 84 -16.03 10.66 12.04
C PHE A 84 -17.38 10.60 11.31
N LYS A 85 -18.30 9.75 11.77
CA LYS A 85 -19.62 9.59 11.15
C LYS A 85 -20.39 10.88 11.01
N ASN A 86 -20.24 11.80 11.98
CA ASN A 86 -20.87 13.11 12.01
C ASN A 86 -19.95 14.23 11.52
N GLN A 87 -18.84 13.90 10.84
CA GLN A 87 -17.87 14.89 10.36
C GLN A 87 -18.53 15.93 9.44
N LEU A 88 -18.36 17.21 9.77
CA LEU A 88 -18.93 18.34 9.04
C LEU A 88 -17.92 18.97 8.08
N SER A 89 -16.64 18.97 8.45
CA SER A 89 -15.55 19.57 7.68
C SER A 89 -14.30 18.72 7.71
N GLY A 90 -13.29 19.09 6.89
CA GLY A 90 -12.09 18.32 6.70
C GLY A 90 -12.20 17.28 5.58
N ALA A 91 -11.06 16.90 5.01
CA ALA A 91 -10.95 15.95 3.91
C ALA A 91 -10.51 14.56 4.39
N GLN A 92 -10.11 14.41 5.64
CA GLN A 92 -9.68 13.16 6.27
C GLN A 92 -10.14 13.10 7.73
N GLY A 93 -10.08 11.90 8.33
CA GLY A 93 -10.31 11.75 9.76
C GLY A 93 -9.11 12.27 10.57
N LEU A 94 -7.94 11.68 10.39
CA LEU A 94 -6.69 12.10 11.04
C LEU A 94 -5.64 12.45 10.00
N SER A 95 -5.00 13.61 10.14
CA SER A 95 -3.87 14.07 9.32
C SER A 95 -2.57 14.10 10.14
N VAL A 96 -1.46 13.61 9.55
CA VAL A 96 -0.13 13.66 10.15
C VAL A 96 0.85 14.29 9.16
N THR A 97 1.52 15.36 9.60
CA THR A 97 2.51 16.12 8.81
C THR A 97 3.87 16.23 9.50
N SER A 98 4.07 15.52 10.59
CA SER A 98 5.29 15.53 11.41
C SER A 98 5.99 14.18 11.46
N ASP A 99 7.32 14.22 11.69
CA ASP A 99 8.19 13.05 11.67
C ASP A 99 8.15 12.23 12.96
N ARG A 100 8.52 10.96 12.87
CA ARG A 100 8.69 10.02 14.00
C ARG A 100 7.43 9.85 14.85
N VAL A 101 6.26 9.96 14.24
CA VAL A 101 4.98 9.77 14.91
C VAL A 101 4.67 8.27 15.01
N THR A 102 4.13 7.87 16.14
CA THR A 102 3.58 6.51 16.34
C THR A 102 2.09 6.60 16.61
N LEU A 103 1.31 5.92 15.79
CA LEU A 103 -0.14 5.74 15.96
C LEU A 103 -0.39 4.30 16.39
N ARG A 104 -1.05 4.08 17.54
CA ARG A 104 -1.25 2.72 18.01
C ARG A 104 -2.52 2.49 18.84
N ASP A 105 -3.06 1.28 18.71
CA ASP A 105 -4.09 0.74 19.61
C ASP A 105 -5.42 1.51 19.61
N PHE A 106 -5.87 2.02 18.46
CA PHE A 106 -7.18 2.67 18.31
C PHE A 106 -7.79 2.41 16.94
N ALA A 107 -9.05 2.79 16.77
CA ALA A 107 -9.75 2.76 15.50
C ALA A 107 -10.14 4.17 15.02
N VAL A 108 -10.18 4.34 13.68
CA VAL A 108 -10.80 5.46 12.98
C VAL A 108 -11.94 4.92 12.14
N GLU A 109 -13.16 5.41 12.38
CA GLU A 109 -14.34 4.93 11.70
C GLU A 109 -15.06 6.04 10.94
N ASP A 110 -15.64 5.68 9.80
CA ASP A 110 -16.60 6.47 9.01
C ASP A 110 -16.11 7.89 8.62
N ALA A 111 -14.81 8.05 8.33
CA ALA A 111 -14.30 9.32 7.82
C ALA A 111 -14.90 9.64 6.45
N LYS A 112 -15.19 10.91 6.17
CA LYS A 112 -15.77 11.35 4.88
C LYS A 112 -14.81 11.22 3.70
N GLY A 113 -13.53 11.38 3.96
CA GLY A 113 -12.46 11.17 3.00
C GLY A 113 -11.50 10.10 3.52
N ASP A 114 -10.18 10.32 3.41
CA ASP A 114 -9.20 9.36 3.91
C ASP A 114 -9.34 9.16 5.42
N ALA A 115 -9.25 7.93 5.92
CA ALA A 115 -9.37 7.74 7.37
C ALA A 115 -8.14 8.28 8.10
N ILE A 116 -6.91 7.88 7.70
CA ILE A 116 -5.66 8.43 8.24
C ILE A 116 -4.72 8.78 7.10
N LYS A 117 -4.49 10.07 6.90
CA LYS A 117 -3.57 10.60 5.90
C LYS A 117 -2.25 11.01 6.53
N VAL A 118 -1.14 10.55 5.95
CA VAL A 118 0.21 10.93 6.35
C VAL A 118 0.96 11.42 5.12
N LYS A 119 1.51 12.63 5.17
CA LYS A 119 2.18 13.20 4.00
C LYS A 119 3.54 13.78 4.30
N GLY A 120 4.56 13.35 3.53
CA GLY A 120 5.90 13.94 3.52
C GLY A 120 6.69 13.72 4.80
N VAL A 121 6.46 12.60 5.51
CA VAL A 121 7.05 12.36 6.83
C VAL A 121 8.09 11.24 6.81
N THR A 122 9.00 11.31 7.75
CA THR A 122 10.01 10.27 8.00
C THR A 122 9.63 9.50 9.27
N ASP A 123 9.74 8.15 9.23
CA ASP A 123 9.59 7.25 10.37
C ASP A 123 8.19 7.27 11.02
N ILE A 124 7.14 7.24 10.22
CA ILE A 124 5.77 6.98 10.72
C ILE A 124 5.59 5.50 11.05
N SER A 125 4.98 5.20 12.18
CA SER A 125 4.64 3.84 12.59
C SER A 125 3.15 3.69 12.90
N PHE A 126 2.50 2.70 12.27
CA PHE A 126 1.15 2.28 12.58
C PHE A 126 1.22 0.90 13.26
N ILE A 127 0.73 0.79 14.48
CA ILE A 127 0.82 -0.44 15.27
C ILE A 127 -0.55 -0.77 15.85
N ARG A 128 -1.21 -1.81 15.32
CA ARG A 128 -2.57 -2.17 15.76
C ARG A 128 -3.51 -0.96 15.65
N VAL A 129 -3.64 -0.43 14.44
CA VAL A 129 -4.62 0.60 14.08
C VAL A 129 -5.66 -0.04 13.18
N ARG A 130 -6.93 0.28 13.39
CA ARG A 130 -8.03 -0.13 12.53
C ARG A 130 -8.64 1.09 11.85
N THR A 131 -8.87 1.01 10.55
CA THR A 131 -9.68 1.95 9.79
C THR A 131 -10.86 1.21 9.21
N GLU A 132 -12.08 1.78 9.31
CA GLU A 132 -13.27 1.08 8.87
C GLU A 132 -14.39 2.03 8.47
N TRP A 133 -15.07 1.72 7.36
CA TRP A 133 -16.37 2.28 7.02
C TRP A 133 -17.44 1.26 7.39
N THR A 134 -18.22 1.57 8.43
CA THR A 134 -19.13 0.63 9.10
C THR A 134 -20.34 0.23 8.27
N ASN A 135 -20.65 0.94 7.20
CA ASN A 135 -21.72 0.61 6.26
C ASN A 135 -21.35 -0.51 5.26
N GLY A 136 -20.09 -0.98 5.27
CA GLY A 136 -19.58 -1.92 4.28
C GLY A 136 -19.14 -1.25 2.96
N PRO A 137 -18.88 -2.04 1.90
CA PRO A 137 -18.47 -1.54 0.59
C PRO A 137 -19.47 -0.56 -0.01
N ASP A 138 -19.04 0.67 -0.26
CA ASP A 138 -19.86 1.74 -0.84
C ASP A 138 -18.98 2.76 -1.55
N GLU A 139 -19.35 3.23 -2.75
CA GLU A 139 -18.61 4.25 -3.51
C GLU A 139 -18.51 5.60 -2.80
N LEU A 140 -19.37 5.87 -1.83
CA LEU A 140 -19.38 7.08 -1.02
C LEU A 140 -18.43 7.01 0.19
N ASN A 141 -17.84 5.86 0.46
CA ASN A 141 -16.80 5.73 1.48
C ASN A 141 -15.59 6.55 1.10
N GLY A 142 -14.79 6.94 2.08
CA GLY A 142 -13.50 7.58 1.80
C GLY A 142 -12.56 6.67 1.03
N ALA A 143 -11.62 7.28 0.30
CA ALA A 143 -10.76 6.56 -0.63
C ALA A 143 -9.78 5.63 0.08
N TYR A 144 -9.09 6.12 1.11
CA TYR A 144 -7.98 5.39 1.72
C TYR A 144 -8.15 5.17 3.21
N GLY A 145 -7.91 3.93 3.65
CA GLY A 145 -7.88 3.62 5.08
C GLY A 145 -6.60 4.16 5.74
N LEU A 146 -5.47 3.51 5.54
CA LEU A 146 -4.15 4.01 5.93
C LEU A 146 -3.47 4.57 4.67
N TYR A 147 -3.22 5.87 4.65
CA TYR A 147 -2.77 6.61 3.47
C TYR A 147 -1.47 7.40 3.70
N PRO A 148 -0.32 6.74 3.83
CA PRO A 148 0.96 7.41 3.75
C PRO A 148 1.38 7.66 2.30
N VAL A 149 1.81 8.88 2.04
CA VAL A 149 2.33 9.34 0.76
C VAL A 149 3.59 10.18 0.97
N GLU A 150 4.57 10.04 0.07
CA GLU A 150 5.88 10.73 0.17
C GLU A 150 6.59 10.48 1.52
N SER A 151 6.52 9.24 2.05
CA SER A 151 6.90 8.93 3.43
C SER A 151 7.82 7.72 3.55
N LYS A 152 8.50 7.60 4.71
CA LYS A 152 9.23 6.38 5.14
C LYS A 152 8.49 5.77 6.32
N MET A 153 8.24 4.42 6.31
CA MET A 153 7.24 3.92 7.22
C MET A 153 7.24 2.43 7.53
N SER A 154 6.54 2.09 8.62
CA SER A 154 6.17 0.71 8.93
C SER A 154 4.71 0.56 9.37
N HIS A 155 4.00 -0.43 8.80
CA HIS A 155 2.69 -0.89 9.26
C HIS A 155 2.82 -2.25 9.93
N ARG A 156 2.22 -2.41 11.13
CA ARG A 156 2.27 -3.66 11.88
C ARG A 156 0.92 -3.99 12.49
N SER A 157 0.35 -5.13 12.08
CA SER A 157 -0.90 -5.66 12.65
C SER A 157 -2.09 -4.71 12.54
N CYS A 158 -2.18 -3.96 11.44
CA CYS A 158 -3.27 -3.03 11.16
C CYS A 158 -4.44 -3.74 10.48
N ILE A 159 -5.62 -3.12 10.55
CA ILE A 159 -6.82 -3.61 9.88
C ILE A 159 -7.42 -2.45 9.08
N ALA A 160 -7.78 -2.70 7.81
CA ALA A 160 -8.42 -1.72 6.95
C ALA A 160 -9.65 -2.33 6.25
N ILE A 161 -10.80 -1.69 6.39
CA ILE A 161 -12.09 -2.23 5.94
C ILE A 161 -12.92 -1.15 5.25
N GLY A 162 -13.40 -1.45 4.05
CA GLY A 162 -14.47 -0.69 3.38
C GLY A 162 -14.00 0.55 2.61
N ALA A 163 -12.71 0.70 2.34
CA ALA A 163 -12.19 1.82 1.56
C ALA A 163 -12.61 1.72 0.08
N SER A 164 -13.08 2.85 -0.50
CA SER A 164 -13.55 2.90 -1.89
C SER A 164 -12.42 2.96 -2.93
N ASP A 165 -11.17 3.00 -2.46
CA ASP A 165 -9.95 2.87 -3.26
C ASP A 165 -9.05 1.83 -2.60
N ALA A 166 -8.19 2.16 -1.65
CA ALA A 166 -7.33 1.17 -1.01
C ALA A 166 -7.40 1.16 0.52
N GLY A 167 -7.51 -0.05 1.10
CA GLY A 167 -7.51 -0.20 2.56
C GLY A 167 -6.18 0.23 3.17
N ILE A 168 -5.06 -0.29 2.66
CA ILE A 168 -3.71 0.14 3.01
C ILE A 168 -3.03 0.60 1.73
N TYR A 169 -2.91 1.90 1.55
CA TYR A 169 -2.23 2.52 0.42
C TYR A 169 -0.86 3.05 0.85
N VAL A 170 0.11 2.89 -0.01
CA VAL A 170 1.44 3.48 0.14
C VAL A 170 1.88 4.05 -1.19
N GLY A 171 1.89 5.37 -1.32
CA GLY A 171 2.26 6.05 -2.55
C GLY A 171 3.52 6.88 -2.46
N GLN A 172 4.31 6.91 -3.54
CA GLN A 172 5.47 7.79 -3.70
C GLN A 172 6.41 7.79 -2.50
N SER A 173 6.60 6.63 -1.90
CA SER A 173 7.29 6.42 -0.62
C SER A 173 8.50 5.51 -0.77
N GLU A 174 9.36 5.45 0.26
CA GLU A 174 10.53 4.58 0.24
C GLU A 174 10.81 3.89 1.59
N ASN A 175 11.53 2.76 1.55
CA ASN A 175 11.88 1.96 2.73
C ASN A 175 10.65 1.55 3.56
N ILE A 176 9.77 0.79 2.91
CA ILE A 176 8.42 0.50 3.38
C ILE A 176 8.34 -0.92 3.95
N VAL A 177 7.66 -1.09 5.07
CA VAL A 177 7.28 -2.41 5.57
C VAL A 177 5.79 -2.44 5.90
N VAL A 178 5.03 -3.27 5.18
CA VAL A 178 3.63 -3.60 5.48
C VAL A 178 3.56 -5.05 5.92
N LYS A 179 3.25 -5.31 7.20
CA LYS A 179 3.27 -6.68 7.73
C LYS A 179 2.20 -6.99 8.76
N ASN A 180 1.84 -8.28 8.83
CA ASN A 180 0.90 -8.84 9.82
C ASN A 180 -0.45 -8.09 9.83
N SER A 181 -0.84 -7.49 8.72
CA SER A 181 -2.03 -6.66 8.60
C SER A 181 -3.14 -7.41 7.86
N ARG A 182 -4.37 -6.91 8.00
CA ARG A 182 -5.56 -7.45 7.37
C ARG A 182 -6.26 -6.35 6.59
N ALA A 183 -6.63 -6.63 5.35
CA ALA A 183 -7.39 -5.73 4.49
C ALA A 183 -8.58 -6.48 3.90
N GLU A 184 -9.80 -5.98 4.16
CA GLU A 184 -11.03 -6.67 3.78
C GLU A 184 -12.08 -5.69 3.28
N PHE A 185 -12.86 -6.14 2.30
CA PHE A 185 -13.98 -5.37 1.75
C PHE A 185 -13.60 -3.98 1.22
N ASN A 186 -12.35 -3.84 0.74
CA ASN A 186 -11.88 -2.64 0.03
C ASN A 186 -11.91 -2.87 -1.49
N VAL A 187 -11.74 -1.84 -2.29
CA VAL A 187 -11.45 -2.05 -3.71
C VAL A 187 -10.04 -2.63 -3.84
N ALA A 188 -8.99 -1.95 -3.47
CA ALA A 188 -7.68 -2.55 -3.30
C ALA A 188 -7.44 -2.90 -1.82
N GLY A 189 -7.05 -4.14 -1.52
CA GLY A 189 -6.73 -4.50 -0.14
C GLY A 189 -5.47 -3.78 0.34
N ILE A 190 -4.36 -4.01 -0.34
CA ILE A 190 -3.05 -3.36 -0.11
C ILE A 190 -2.53 -2.86 -1.45
N GLU A 191 -2.14 -1.59 -1.50
CA GLU A 191 -1.59 -0.97 -2.70
C GLU A 191 -0.25 -0.31 -2.43
N ILE A 192 0.74 -0.63 -3.27
CA ILE A 192 2.07 -0.01 -3.29
C ILE A 192 2.21 0.68 -4.63
N GLU A 193 2.13 2.01 -4.63
CA GLU A 193 2.13 2.80 -5.86
C GLU A 193 3.37 3.69 -5.94
N ASN A 194 4.06 3.68 -7.10
CA ASN A 194 5.23 4.53 -7.39
C ASN A 194 6.25 4.59 -6.25
N SER A 195 6.47 3.48 -5.55
CA SER A 195 7.25 3.43 -4.32
C SER A 195 8.51 2.59 -4.49
N TYR A 196 9.51 2.83 -3.64
CA TYR A 196 10.81 2.19 -3.71
C TYR A 196 11.10 1.39 -2.45
N TYR A 197 11.64 0.17 -2.62
CA TYR A 197 12.07 -0.69 -1.51
C TYR A 197 10.94 -0.96 -0.51
N ALA A 198 10.03 -1.85 -0.91
CA ALA A 198 8.90 -2.25 -0.08
C ALA A 198 8.94 -3.75 0.26
N ASP A 199 8.76 -4.10 1.53
CA ASP A 199 8.49 -5.45 2.01
C ASP A 199 7.03 -5.56 2.45
N VAL A 200 6.23 -6.34 1.71
CA VAL A 200 4.82 -6.61 1.99
C VAL A 200 4.67 -8.08 2.37
N TYR A 201 4.52 -8.40 3.66
CA TYR A 201 4.56 -9.79 4.08
C TYR A 201 3.71 -10.14 5.30
N ASN A 202 3.34 -11.42 5.38
CA ASN A 202 2.48 -11.98 6.43
C ASN A 202 1.13 -11.24 6.55
N ASN A 203 0.65 -10.62 5.46
CA ASN A 203 -0.63 -9.95 5.44
C ASN A 203 -1.74 -10.90 4.97
N HIS A 204 -2.98 -10.53 5.25
CA HIS A 204 -4.17 -11.21 4.81
C HIS A 204 -5.06 -10.22 4.05
N ALA A 205 -5.13 -10.34 2.73
CA ALA A 205 -6.02 -9.61 1.85
C ALA A 205 -7.13 -10.56 1.39
N GLU A 206 -8.34 -10.33 1.87
CA GLU A 206 -9.49 -11.21 1.61
C GLU A 206 -10.77 -10.39 1.42
N ASN A 207 -11.65 -10.85 0.53
CA ASN A 207 -12.91 -10.18 0.26
C ASN A 207 -12.78 -8.74 -0.26
N ASN A 208 -11.64 -8.37 -0.88
CA ASN A 208 -11.51 -7.11 -1.61
C ASN A 208 -11.92 -7.31 -3.08
N THR A 209 -11.92 -6.28 -3.88
CA THR A 209 -12.01 -6.43 -5.35
C THR A 209 -10.69 -6.96 -5.90
N GLY A 210 -9.57 -6.31 -5.54
CA GLY A 210 -8.20 -6.76 -5.75
C GLY A 210 -7.44 -6.91 -4.42
N GLY A 211 -6.64 -7.97 -4.27
CA GLY A 211 -5.97 -8.26 -3.01
C GLY A 211 -4.75 -7.39 -2.75
N ILE A 212 -3.71 -7.53 -3.56
CA ILE A 212 -2.46 -6.76 -3.44
C ILE A 212 -2.08 -6.18 -4.81
N LEU A 213 -1.94 -4.86 -4.87
CA LEU A 213 -1.63 -4.11 -6.08
C LEU A 213 -0.25 -3.48 -5.97
N VAL A 214 0.55 -3.57 -7.04
CA VAL A 214 1.88 -2.93 -7.12
C VAL A 214 1.92 -2.16 -8.44
N PHE A 215 1.69 -0.86 -8.36
CA PHE A 215 1.51 0.00 -9.51
C PHE A 215 2.66 0.98 -9.68
N ASP A 216 2.90 1.37 -10.93
CA ASP A 216 3.65 2.56 -11.30
C ASP A 216 2.81 3.35 -12.30
N LEU A 217 2.48 4.58 -11.95
CA LEU A 217 1.59 5.45 -12.71
C LEU A 217 2.34 6.66 -13.24
N PRO A 218 1.92 7.22 -14.40
CA PRO A 218 2.48 8.44 -14.95
C PRO A 218 1.98 9.71 -14.22
N ASP A 219 2.53 10.85 -14.64
CA ASP A 219 2.05 12.19 -14.28
C ASP A 219 2.05 12.54 -12.79
N ILE A 220 2.84 11.82 -11.99
CA ILE A 220 3.02 12.09 -10.56
C ILE A 220 4.51 12.34 -10.22
N PRO A 221 4.81 13.04 -9.10
CA PRO A 221 6.18 13.47 -8.79
C PRO A 221 7.21 12.36 -8.70
N GLN A 222 6.88 11.22 -8.07
CA GLN A 222 7.76 10.06 -7.99
C GLN A 222 7.30 8.99 -8.98
N GLN A 223 8.20 8.57 -9.86
CA GLN A 223 7.95 7.58 -10.90
C GLN A 223 8.98 6.46 -10.85
N GLY A 224 8.71 5.38 -11.58
CA GLY A 224 9.60 4.25 -11.68
C GLY A 224 9.62 3.40 -10.42
N GLY A 225 8.46 3.05 -9.89
CA GLY A 225 8.30 2.15 -8.75
C GLY A 225 9.14 0.86 -8.89
N HIS A 226 9.87 0.48 -7.82
CA HIS A 226 10.79 -0.65 -7.90
C HIS A 226 11.16 -1.27 -6.54
N HIS A 227 11.74 -2.48 -6.61
CA HIS A 227 12.25 -3.24 -5.47
C HIS A 227 11.17 -3.53 -4.44
N VAL A 228 10.05 -4.09 -4.92
CA VAL A 228 8.92 -4.51 -4.09
C VAL A 228 8.96 -6.02 -3.89
N ARG A 229 8.95 -6.47 -2.65
CA ARG A 229 8.87 -7.87 -2.26
C ARG A 229 7.51 -8.18 -1.64
N VAL A 230 6.76 -9.09 -2.26
CA VAL A 230 5.43 -9.53 -1.81
C VAL A 230 5.54 -11.00 -1.40
N PHE A 231 5.57 -11.30 -0.10
CA PHE A 231 5.87 -12.65 0.34
C PHE A 231 5.14 -13.09 1.62
N LYS A 232 4.86 -14.38 1.72
CA LYS A 232 4.17 -14.98 2.87
C LYS A 232 2.81 -14.34 3.17
N ASN A 233 2.16 -13.74 2.16
CA ASN A 233 0.82 -13.22 2.30
C ASN A 233 -0.22 -14.29 1.95
N LYS A 234 -1.44 -14.05 2.43
CA LYS A 234 -2.65 -14.68 1.90
C LYS A 234 -3.42 -13.65 1.09
N SER A 235 -3.57 -13.90 -0.21
CA SER A 235 -4.41 -13.09 -1.10
C SER A 235 -5.50 -13.99 -1.68
N ILE A 236 -6.63 -14.08 -0.98
CA ILE A 236 -7.63 -15.10 -1.22
C ILE A 236 -9.03 -14.52 -1.27
N ASN A 237 -9.90 -15.11 -2.13
CA ASN A 237 -11.32 -14.77 -2.20
C ASN A 237 -11.60 -13.27 -2.38
N ASN A 238 -10.77 -12.55 -3.16
CA ASN A 238 -10.96 -11.13 -3.38
C ASN A 238 -12.04 -10.89 -4.45
N ASN A 239 -13.28 -11.15 -4.09
CA ASN A 239 -14.43 -11.25 -4.99
C ASN A 239 -15.52 -10.22 -4.69
N THR A 240 -15.24 -9.13 -3.98
CA THR A 240 -16.16 -8.00 -3.80
C THR A 240 -16.27 -7.24 -5.11
N ASP A 241 -17.50 -6.93 -5.54
CA ASP A 241 -17.73 -6.12 -6.73
C ASP A 241 -16.98 -4.78 -6.61
N ASN A 242 -16.44 -4.29 -7.72
CA ASN A 242 -15.71 -3.03 -7.71
C ASN A 242 -16.66 -1.87 -7.44
N PHE A 243 -16.39 -1.13 -6.38
CA PHE A 243 -17.18 0.03 -5.94
C PHE A 243 -16.37 1.32 -5.91
N ALA A 244 -15.24 1.35 -6.64
CA ALA A 244 -14.46 2.58 -6.78
C ALA A 244 -15.27 3.67 -7.47
N PRO A 245 -15.16 4.93 -7.06
CA PRO A 245 -15.73 6.05 -7.79
C PRO A 245 -15.24 6.11 -9.24
N GLU A 246 -16.12 6.54 -10.15
CA GLU A 246 -15.80 6.67 -11.57
C GLU A 246 -14.54 7.53 -11.79
N GLY A 247 -13.62 7.06 -12.62
CA GLY A 247 -12.36 7.74 -12.96
C GLY A 247 -11.17 7.39 -12.09
N ASN A 248 -11.32 6.62 -11.03
CA ASN A 248 -10.19 6.09 -10.28
C ASN A 248 -9.56 4.92 -11.05
N ILE A 249 -8.21 4.84 -11.04
CA ILE A 249 -7.49 3.78 -11.76
C ILE A 249 -7.82 2.38 -11.21
N VAL A 250 -8.04 2.26 -9.90
CA VAL A 250 -8.44 1.00 -9.27
C VAL A 250 -9.85 0.55 -9.70
N GLY A 251 -10.65 1.46 -10.26
CA GLY A 251 -11.94 1.14 -10.87
C GLY A 251 -11.83 0.19 -12.09
N GLU A 252 -10.64 0.09 -12.70
CA GLU A 252 -10.35 -0.81 -13.81
C GLU A 252 -9.89 -2.21 -13.35
N VAL A 253 -9.63 -2.40 -12.06
CA VAL A 253 -9.22 -3.69 -11.50
C VAL A 253 -10.44 -4.62 -11.47
N PRO A 254 -10.42 -5.75 -12.18
CA PRO A 254 -11.54 -6.67 -12.17
C PRO A 254 -11.67 -7.36 -10.81
N ARG A 255 -12.90 -7.52 -10.37
CA ARG A 255 -13.22 -8.36 -9.23
C ARG A 255 -12.57 -9.74 -9.37
N GLY A 256 -12.05 -10.27 -8.30
CA GLY A 256 -11.39 -11.57 -8.33
C GLY A 256 -9.94 -11.49 -8.79
N THR A 257 -9.26 -10.39 -8.55
CA THR A 257 -7.82 -10.26 -8.78
C THR A 257 -7.06 -10.50 -7.48
N GLY A 258 -6.18 -11.49 -7.45
CA GLY A 258 -5.37 -11.79 -6.26
C GLY A 258 -4.24 -10.80 -6.07
N ILE A 259 -3.29 -10.79 -7.01
CA ILE A 259 -2.16 -9.83 -7.03
C ILE A 259 -2.05 -9.26 -8.45
N ILE A 260 -1.87 -7.95 -8.58
CA ILE A 260 -1.61 -7.33 -9.89
C ILE A 260 -0.38 -6.44 -9.82
N ILE A 261 0.52 -6.59 -10.82
CA ILE A 261 1.69 -5.76 -11.02
C ILE A 261 1.47 -4.97 -12.30
N GLN A 262 1.42 -3.64 -12.21
CA GLN A 262 1.27 -2.78 -13.38
C GLN A 262 2.47 -1.85 -13.53
N ALA A 263 3.17 -1.95 -14.66
CA ALA A 263 4.29 -1.09 -15.06
C ALA A 263 5.47 -1.02 -14.06
N ASN A 264 5.39 -1.65 -12.91
CA ASN A 264 6.42 -1.63 -11.88
C ASN A 264 7.63 -2.51 -12.25
N SER A 265 8.76 -2.30 -11.60
CA SER A 265 10.00 -3.03 -11.90
C SER A 265 10.65 -3.65 -10.67
N HIS A 266 11.45 -4.72 -10.88
CA HIS A 266 12.12 -5.41 -9.77
C HIS A 266 11.13 -5.82 -8.67
N VAL A 267 10.13 -6.62 -9.04
CA VAL A 267 9.14 -7.15 -8.10
C VAL A 267 9.37 -8.64 -7.88
N GLU A 268 9.42 -9.07 -6.63
CA GLU A 268 9.58 -10.46 -6.24
C GLU A 268 8.35 -10.94 -5.45
N ILE A 269 7.61 -11.91 -6.02
CA ILE A 269 6.38 -12.49 -5.45
C ILE A 269 6.67 -13.93 -5.06
N PHE A 270 6.76 -14.23 -3.76
CA PHE A 270 7.18 -15.56 -3.33
C PHE A 270 6.58 -16.02 -1.99
N ASP A 271 6.46 -17.32 -1.83
CA ASP A 271 5.95 -17.96 -0.61
C ASP A 271 4.54 -17.50 -0.21
N ASN A 272 3.73 -16.98 -1.13
CA ASN A 272 2.35 -16.57 -0.84
C ASN A 272 1.35 -17.73 -1.01
N ASP A 273 0.22 -17.64 -0.31
CA ASP A 273 -1.00 -18.41 -0.57
C ASP A 273 -1.98 -17.55 -1.37
N ILE A 274 -2.28 -17.94 -2.60
CA ILE A 274 -3.12 -17.15 -3.51
C ILE A 274 -4.21 -18.06 -4.09
N GLY A 275 -5.47 -17.64 -4.02
CA GLY A 275 -6.51 -18.47 -4.61
C GLY A 275 -7.94 -18.08 -4.25
N GLY A 276 -8.90 -18.78 -4.86
CA GLY A 276 -10.30 -18.47 -4.72
C GLY A 276 -10.69 -17.10 -5.31
N ASN A 277 -9.78 -16.49 -6.08
CA ASN A 277 -10.04 -15.23 -6.77
C ASN A 277 -10.79 -15.50 -8.08
N ASP A 278 -11.91 -14.84 -8.30
CA ASP A 278 -12.86 -15.17 -9.37
C ASP A 278 -12.33 -14.93 -10.79
N THR A 279 -11.32 -14.05 -10.96
CA THR A 279 -10.75 -13.73 -12.26
C THR A 279 -9.33 -14.29 -12.44
N VAL A 280 -8.35 -13.85 -11.67
CA VAL A 280 -6.95 -14.26 -11.82
C VAL A 280 -6.19 -14.19 -10.50
N ASN A 281 -5.30 -15.15 -10.26
CA ASN A 281 -4.49 -15.13 -9.04
C ASN A 281 -3.36 -14.11 -9.12
N ILE A 282 -2.59 -14.06 -10.21
CA ILE A 282 -1.56 -13.04 -10.45
C ILE A 282 -1.69 -12.51 -11.87
N ALA A 283 -1.75 -11.18 -12.02
CA ALA A 283 -1.64 -10.51 -13.31
C ALA A 283 -0.40 -9.61 -13.34
N VAL A 284 0.33 -9.63 -14.47
CA VAL A 284 1.46 -8.73 -14.75
C VAL A 284 1.12 -8.01 -16.04
N VAL A 285 0.93 -6.69 -15.96
CA VAL A 285 0.38 -5.91 -17.07
C VAL A 285 1.12 -4.60 -17.29
N THR A 286 1.13 -4.18 -18.53
CA THR A 286 1.58 -2.87 -18.98
C THR A 286 0.52 -1.82 -18.59
N TYR A 287 0.94 -0.60 -18.31
CA TYR A 287 0.03 0.54 -18.24
C TYR A 287 -0.47 0.87 -19.65
N GLY A 288 -1.74 0.63 -19.90
CA GLY A 288 -2.34 0.63 -21.24
C GLY A 288 -2.99 1.94 -21.69
N TYR A 289 -2.94 2.99 -20.87
CA TYR A 289 -3.57 4.27 -21.18
C TYR A 289 -2.60 5.27 -21.81
N GLU A 290 -3.15 6.23 -22.56
CA GLU A 290 -2.36 7.34 -23.10
C GLU A 290 -1.87 8.25 -21.96
N THR A 291 -0.63 8.70 -22.04
CA THR A 291 -0.03 9.65 -21.10
C THR A 291 0.78 10.70 -21.88
N ASN A 292 0.84 11.90 -21.35
CA ASN A 292 1.71 12.96 -21.88
C ASN A 292 3.11 12.94 -21.25
N ASP A 293 3.37 12.02 -20.32
CA ASP A 293 4.65 11.90 -19.65
C ASP A 293 5.68 11.17 -20.52
N GLU A 294 6.52 11.93 -21.21
CA GLU A 294 7.55 11.39 -22.10
C GLU A 294 8.62 10.55 -21.37
N ASN A 295 8.74 10.65 -20.05
CA ASN A 295 9.71 9.91 -19.24
C ASN A 295 9.14 8.62 -18.65
N TYR A 296 7.84 8.44 -18.71
CA TYR A 296 7.18 7.28 -18.13
C TYR A 296 7.50 5.98 -18.88
N TYR A 297 7.80 4.92 -18.12
CA TYR A 297 8.06 3.59 -18.67
C TYR A 297 6.92 2.63 -18.34
N PRO A 298 6.01 2.34 -19.27
CA PRO A 298 4.75 1.66 -18.99
C PRO A 298 4.86 0.13 -18.84
N HIS A 299 6.02 -0.49 -19.06
CA HIS A 299 6.13 -1.94 -19.10
C HIS A 299 6.73 -2.52 -17.82
N PRO A 300 6.15 -3.59 -17.26
CA PRO A 300 6.77 -4.30 -16.15
C PRO A 300 8.09 -4.95 -16.57
N LYS A 301 9.09 -4.94 -15.69
CA LYS A 301 10.38 -5.59 -15.97
C LYS A 301 11.02 -6.18 -14.70
N ASN A 302 11.79 -7.25 -14.87
CA ASN A 302 12.41 -7.98 -13.76
C ASN A 302 11.41 -8.40 -12.70
N ILE A 303 10.39 -9.15 -13.11
CA ILE A 303 9.37 -9.69 -12.22
C ILE A 303 9.71 -11.15 -11.94
N GLN A 304 9.84 -11.52 -10.68
CA GLN A 304 10.18 -12.87 -10.24
C GLN A 304 9.01 -13.45 -9.44
N ILE A 305 8.40 -14.52 -9.93
CA ILE A 305 7.24 -15.18 -9.29
C ILE A 305 7.67 -16.62 -8.98
N HIS A 306 7.81 -16.94 -7.69
CA HIS A 306 8.31 -18.27 -7.32
C HIS A 306 7.84 -18.77 -5.95
N ASN A 307 7.84 -20.09 -5.79
CA ASN A 307 7.47 -20.79 -4.55
C ASN A 307 6.08 -20.41 -3.99
N ASN A 308 5.18 -19.87 -4.80
CA ASN A 308 3.83 -19.57 -4.35
C ASN A 308 2.96 -20.85 -4.36
N ARG A 309 1.97 -20.87 -3.49
CA ARG A 309 0.94 -21.91 -3.46
C ARG A 309 -0.36 -21.34 -4.04
N PHE A 310 -0.88 -22.02 -5.04
CA PHE A 310 -2.11 -21.61 -5.69
C PHE A 310 -3.24 -22.56 -5.37
N THR A 311 -4.45 -22.01 -5.13
CA THR A 311 -5.70 -22.72 -5.22
C THR A 311 -6.49 -22.18 -6.40
N LYS A 312 -7.44 -22.98 -6.90
CA LYS A 312 -8.13 -22.66 -8.15
C LYS A 312 -8.74 -21.25 -8.14
N SER A 313 -8.54 -20.52 -9.24
CA SER A 313 -9.12 -19.21 -9.54
C SER A 313 -9.95 -19.24 -10.82
N GLY A 314 -10.45 -18.09 -11.25
CA GLY A 314 -11.10 -17.92 -12.54
C GLY A 314 -12.43 -18.64 -12.69
N LEU A 315 -13.16 -18.89 -11.59
CA LEU A 315 -14.43 -19.63 -11.64
C LEU A 315 -15.61 -18.77 -12.03
N ASN A 316 -15.54 -17.47 -11.82
CA ASN A 316 -16.61 -16.52 -12.14
C ASN A 316 -15.98 -15.14 -12.49
N PRO A 317 -15.24 -15.07 -13.62
CA PRO A 317 -14.50 -13.87 -13.99
C PRO A 317 -15.41 -12.66 -14.17
N ASP A 318 -14.90 -11.49 -13.79
CA ASP A 318 -15.61 -10.24 -13.92
C ASP A 318 -15.56 -9.73 -15.37
N LEU A 319 -16.58 -10.05 -16.13
CA LEU A 319 -16.69 -9.60 -17.53
C LEU A 319 -17.37 -8.22 -17.67
N GLN A 320 -17.60 -7.52 -16.59
CA GLN A 320 -18.27 -6.21 -16.61
C GLN A 320 -17.32 -5.05 -16.33
N THR A 321 -16.42 -5.23 -15.37
CA THR A 321 -15.44 -4.23 -14.95
C THR A 321 -14.16 -4.32 -15.79
N GLY A 322 -13.70 -3.20 -16.33
CA GLY A 322 -12.45 -3.10 -17.09
C GLY A 322 -12.34 -4.03 -18.31
N GLU A 323 -11.24 -3.91 -19.02
CA GLU A 323 -11.00 -4.71 -20.24
C GLU A 323 -10.17 -5.97 -19.96
N LEU A 324 -9.35 -5.98 -18.89
CA LEU A 324 -8.41 -7.05 -18.60
C LEU A 324 -9.09 -8.42 -18.52
N ALA A 325 -10.15 -8.54 -17.74
CA ALA A 325 -10.85 -9.81 -17.55
C ALA A 325 -11.55 -10.31 -18.82
N LYS A 326 -12.11 -9.41 -19.63
CA LYS A 326 -12.74 -9.74 -20.92
C LYS A 326 -11.72 -10.29 -21.90
N ILE A 327 -10.62 -9.58 -22.09
CA ILE A 327 -9.51 -10.00 -22.96
C ILE A 327 -8.97 -11.35 -22.50
N LEU A 328 -8.76 -11.50 -21.21
CA LEU A 328 -8.23 -12.74 -20.63
C LEU A 328 -9.20 -13.91 -20.83
N PHE A 329 -10.50 -13.69 -20.63
CA PHE A 329 -11.55 -14.72 -20.82
C PHE A 329 -11.63 -15.16 -22.29
N GLU A 330 -11.58 -14.22 -23.23
CA GLU A 330 -11.59 -14.53 -24.66
C GLU A 330 -10.35 -15.30 -25.09
N LEU A 331 -9.16 -14.85 -24.71
CA LEU A 331 -7.89 -15.48 -25.06
C LEU A 331 -7.68 -16.84 -24.37
N SER A 332 -8.24 -17.02 -23.18
CA SER A 332 -8.17 -18.30 -22.46
C SER A 332 -9.23 -19.30 -22.88
N GLU A 333 -10.19 -18.89 -23.74
CA GLU A 333 -11.37 -19.68 -24.09
C GLU A 333 -12.19 -20.08 -22.83
N GLY A 334 -12.17 -19.21 -21.81
CA GLY A 334 -12.84 -19.40 -20.52
C GLY A 334 -12.06 -20.23 -19.49
N ASP A 335 -10.89 -20.79 -19.84
CA ASP A 335 -9.99 -21.48 -18.90
C ASP A 335 -8.97 -20.51 -18.31
N MET A 336 -9.43 -19.71 -17.35
CA MET A 336 -8.67 -18.61 -16.75
C MET A 336 -7.38 -19.12 -16.08
N PRO A 337 -6.23 -18.47 -16.32
CA PRO A 337 -4.95 -18.90 -15.74
C PRO A 337 -4.78 -18.46 -14.29
N ASP A 338 -3.91 -19.17 -13.57
CA ASP A 338 -3.44 -18.70 -12.25
C ASP A 338 -2.49 -17.49 -12.38
N ILE A 339 -1.64 -17.50 -13.39
CA ILE A 339 -0.67 -16.43 -13.65
C ILE A 339 -0.85 -15.93 -15.09
N PHE A 340 -1.10 -14.66 -15.24
CA PHE A 340 -1.20 -13.97 -16.52
C PHE A 340 -0.10 -12.93 -16.69
N TRP A 341 0.49 -12.88 -17.88
CA TRP A 341 1.32 -11.77 -18.32
C TRP A 341 0.87 -11.30 -19.70
N ASP A 342 0.67 -10.00 -19.89
CA ASP A 342 0.21 -9.44 -21.16
C ASP A 342 1.24 -9.55 -22.31
N GLY A 343 2.50 -9.92 -21.98
CA GLY A 343 3.57 -10.10 -22.98
C GLY A 343 4.06 -8.81 -23.63
N ILE A 344 3.54 -7.64 -23.23
CA ILE A 344 3.86 -6.39 -23.87
C ILE A 344 5.19 -5.83 -23.34
N ILE A 345 6.16 -5.70 -24.25
CA ILE A 345 7.47 -5.12 -24.01
C ILE A 345 7.80 -4.10 -25.11
N PRO A 346 8.81 -3.23 -24.93
CA PRO A 346 9.18 -2.27 -25.97
C PRO A 346 9.45 -2.93 -27.33
N LEU A 347 8.99 -2.32 -28.41
CA LEU A 347 9.12 -2.85 -29.77
C LEU A 347 10.56 -3.26 -30.12
N LYS A 348 11.55 -2.49 -29.66
CA LYS A 348 12.97 -2.84 -29.83
C LYS A 348 13.32 -4.19 -29.21
N GLN A 349 12.76 -4.47 -28.03
CA GLN A 349 12.99 -5.74 -27.32
C GLN A 349 12.22 -6.90 -27.96
N MET A 350 11.05 -6.64 -28.56
CA MET A 350 10.33 -7.65 -29.33
C MET A 350 11.15 -8.13 -30.54
N ILE A 351 11.91 -7.23 -31.19
CA ILE A 351 12.69 -7.54 -32.39
C ILE A 351 14.06 -8.15 -32.04
N PHE A 352 14.77 -7.58 -31.07
CA PHE A 352 16.16 -7.92 -30.77
C PHE A 352 16.32 -8.81 -29.52
N GLY A 353 15.22 -9.13 -28.84
CA GLY A 353 15.18 -9.87 -27.60
C GLY A 353 15.27 -8.98 -26.36
N GLN A 354 14.56 -9.38 -25.32
CA GLN A 354 14.55 -8.71 -24.03
C GLN A 354 15.86 -9.02 -23.26
N PRO A 355 16.51 -8.03 -22.63
CA PRO A 355 17.65 -8.26 -21.75
C PRO A 355 17.31 -9.24 -20.63
N THR A 356 18.22 -10.15 -20.31
CA THR A 356 17.97 -11.22 -19.34
C THR A 356 17.57 -10.69 -17.96
N HIS A 357 18.10 -9.54 -17.55
CA HIS A 357 17.81 -8.91 -16.26
C HIS A 357 16.47 -8.16 -16.22
N GLU A 358 15.79 -8.01 -17.36
CA GLU A 358 14.46 -7.39 -17.44
C GLU A 358 13.33 -8.41 -17.57
N LYS A 359 13.67 -9.68 -17.82
CA LYS A 359 12.70 -10.73 -18.06
C LYS A 359 11.83 -11.04 -16.84
N ILE A 360 10.64 -11.54 -17.12
CA ILE A 360 9.80 -12.22 -16.14
C ILE A 360 10.36 -13.61 -15.92
N VAL A 361 10.45 -14.04 -14.66
CA VAL A 361 10.96 -15.36 -14.27
C VAL A 361 9.91 -16.07 -13.41
N LEU A 362 9.49 -17.25 -13.87
CA LEU A 362 8.58 -18.14 -13.17
C LEU A 362 9.33 -19.36 -12.66
N ASN A 363 9.21 -19.68 -11.35
CA ASN A 363 9.93 -20.82 -10.81
C ASN A 363 9.21 -21.46 -9.61
N LYS A 364 9.10 -22.80 -9.60
CA LYS A 364 8.57 -23.56 -8.46
C LYS A 364 7.21 -23.10 -7.93
N ASN A 365 6.28 -22.77 -8.81
CA ASN A 365 4.92 -22.40 -8.48
C ASN A 365 3.91 -23.60 -8.49
N GLY A 366 4.42 -24.80 -8.27
CA GLY A 366 3.61 -26.01 -8.26
C GLY A 366 2.97 -26.29 -9.62
N ASN A 367 1.67 -26.51 -9.65
CA ASN A 367 0.90 -26.77 -10.86
C ASN A 367 0.13 -25.53 -11.35
N ALA A 368 0.61 -24.33 -11.02
CA ALA A 368 -0.04 -23.09 -11.46
C ALA A 368 -0.09 -23.02 -12.98
N THR A 369 -1.26 -22.72 -13.50
CA THR A 369 -1.45 -22.47 -14.94
C THR A 369 -0.93 -21.11 -15.31
N PHE A 370 -0.37 -21.00 -16.51
CA PHE A 370 0.23 -19.76 -17.02
C PHE A 370 -0.35 -19.42 -18.38
N LEU A 371 -0.57 -18.16 -18.63
CA LEU A 371 -0.91 -17.62 -19.94
C LEU A 371 -0.19 -16.32 -20.19
N THR A 372 0.38 -16.17 -21.38
CA THR A 372 0.90 -14.89 -21.89
C THR A 372 0.48 -14.68 -23.33
N ILE A 373 0.52 -13.43 -23.76
CA ILE A 373 0.23 -13.01 -25.13
C ILE A 373 1.55 -12.73 -25.84
N ASN A 374 1.71 -13.25 -27.04
CA ASN A 374 2.78 -12.82 -27.94
C ASN A 374 2.27 -11.67 -28.81
N PRO A 375 2.69 -10.41 -28.58
CA PRO A 375 2.11 -9.26 -29.27
C PRO A 375 2.36 -9.29 -30.78
N ILE A 376 3.46 -9.88 -31.25
CA ILE A 376 3.74 -9.99 -32.70
C ILE A 376 2.74 -10.96 -33.35
N LYS A 377 2.50 -12.11 -32.72
CA LYS A 377 1.50 -13.07 -33.22
C LYS A 377 0.08 -12.49 -33.15
N TYR A 378 -0.23 -11.72 -32.12
CA TYR A 378 -1.52 -11.05 -31.97
C TYR A 378 -1.84 -10.09 -33.12
N MET A 379 -0.83 -9.45 -33.68
CA MET A 379 -0.96 -8.58 -34.86
C MET A 379 -1.12 -9.35 -36.18
N LEU A 380 -0.91 -10.66 -36.19
CA LEU A 380 -0.91 -11.50 -37.38
C LEU A 380 -2.14 -12.45 -37.39
N PRO A 381 -3.09 -12.32 -38.33
CA PRO A 381 -4.39 -12.98 -38.28
C PRO A 381 -4.38 -14.50 -38.42
N PHE A 382 -3.22 -15.12 -38.65
CA PHE A 382 -3.07 -16.56 -38.88
C PHE A 382 -2.29 -17.29 -37.77
N PHE A 383 -1.93 -16.60 -36.69
CA PHE A 383 -1.14 -17.18 -35.62
C PHE A 383 -1.93 -17.11 -34.31
N ASP A 384 -1.87 -18.16 -33.54
CA ASP A 384 -2.35 -18.16 -32.15
C ASP A 384 -1.39 -17.29 -31.32
N PRO A 385 -1.87 -16.17 -30.73
CA PRO A 385 -1.01 -15.31 -29.91
C PRO A 385 -0.80 -15.85 -28.48
N VAL A 386 -1.57 -16.87 -28.07
CA VAL A 386 -1.57 -17.36 -26.69
C VAL A 386 -0.44 -18.36 -26.48
N GLU A 387 0.36 -18.12 -25.48
CA GLU A 387 1.42 -19.01 -25.02
C GLU A 387 1.14 -19.47 -23.58
N ARG A 388 1.20 -20.78 -23.32
CA ARG A 388 0.88 -21.38 -22.01
C ARG A 388 2.08 -22.15 -21.41
N ASN A 389 3.24 -22.13 -22.09
CA ASN A 389 4.42 -22.85 -21.64
C ASN A 389 5.22 -22.02 -20.64
N SER A 390 4.97 -22.22 -19.34
CA SER A 390 5.74 -21.52 -18.28
C SER A 390 7.20 -21.92 -18.18
N GLU A 391 7.63 -23.07 -18.77
CA GLU A 391 9.02 -23.52 -18.73
C GLU A 391 9.96 -22.57 -19.49
N GLU A 392 9.44 -21.89 -20.52
CA GLU A 392 10.22 -20.89 -21.28
C GLU A 392 10.56 -19.64 -20.45
N TYR A 393 9.83 -19.42 -19.37
CA TYR A 393 10.05 -18.35 -18.41
C TYR A 393 10.80 -18.80 -17.16
N SER A 394 11.25 -20.07 -17.14
CA SER A 394 12.08 -20.56 -16.05
C SER A 394 13.47 -19.91 -16.07
N GLY A 395 14.01 -19.62 -14.89
CA GLY A 395 15.30 -18.94 -14.82
C GLY A 395 15.91 -18.92 -13.43
N LYS A 396 17.07 -18.30 -13.33
CA LYS A 396 17.71 -18.09 -12.05
C LYS A 396 16.98 -16.98 -11.29
N ILE A 397 16.52 -17.27 -10.09
CA ILE A 397 16.03 -16.25 -9.16
C ILE A 397 17.22 -15.45 -8.63
N ASN A 398 17.11 -14.13 -8.69
CA ASN A 398 18.05 -13.19 -8.08
C ASN A 398 17.28 -12.42 -6.98
N PRO A 399 17.28 -12.91 -5.73
CA PRO A 399 16.48 -12.33 -4.65
C PRO A 399 16.75 -10.84 -4.48
N LEU A 400 15.71 -10.08 -4.30
CA LEU A 400 15.81 -8.66 -3.97
C LEU A 400 16.28 -8.49 -2.51
N PRO A 401 17.07 -7.46 -2.21
CA PRO A 401 17.48 -7.18 -0.85
C PRO A 401 16.27 -6.83 0.04
N PRO A 402 16.26 -7.27 1.31
CA PRO A 402 15.23 -6.87 2.25
C PRO A 402 15.33 -5.38 2.58
N VAL A 403 14.18 -4.79 2.91
CA VAL A 403 14.15 -3.45 3.50
C VAL A 403 14.81 -3.49 4.87
N THR A 404 15.78 -2.62 5.06
CA THR A 404 16.46 -2.46 6.35
C THR A 404 16.25 -1.04 6.85
N PHE A 405 15.78 -0.91 8.09
CA PHE A 405 15.80 0.37 8.78
C PHE A 405 17.19 0.56 9.41
N SER A 406 17.76 1.76 9.31
CA SER A 406 18.94 2.10 10.12
C SER A 406 18.58 1.93 11.60
N GLU A 407 19.43 1.29 12.40
CA GLU A 407 19.21 1.00 13.83
C GLU A 407 19.16 2.26 14.73
N GLU A 408 18.69 3.38 14.22
CA GLU A 408 18.47 4.60 15.01
C GLU A 408 16.95 4.79 15.24
N LEU A 409 16.38 3.82 15.97
CA LEU A 409 15.04 3.93 16.54
C LEU A 409 15.09 3.59 18.03
#